data_a72e891a0a341df99f61b90dddec2647
#
_entry.id   a72e891a0a341df99f61b90dddec2647
#
_cell.length_a   1.000
_cell.length_b   1.000
_cell.length_c   1.000
_cell.angle_alpha   90.00
_cell.angle_beta   90.00
_cell.angle_gamma   90.00
#
_symmetry.space_group_name_H-M   'P 1'
#
loop_
_entity.id
_entity.type
_entity.pdbx_description
1 polymer ?
#
loop_
_entity_poly.entity_id
_entity_poly.type
_entity_poly.pdbx_seq_one_letter_code
_entity_poly.pdbx_strand_id
1 'polypeptide(L)'
;MAKTAMKSAKKPTAKTAAKPAKASAKPAAKVSAKAAAKPAAKATAKAAHKVKAKPAKKPALKLSMLKPSVNNMTVRVFARAAGLDAAETDAWGHTRSPEFMARNPAHLTPMIEDKGLPRGVLWESCAIMQYLSNKHGLEKFYPKAPAKRAMIDSAMFYLVGTLYPYVARATYPFLGFPQYAGEVGHSDAHPDKKSEAQKAAMAAIAEPLEVFHSFFRDGKPFIGGKNPSIADIRLAATLEFLAVIDYALPKWAKEYVAAVEKKLGKAYAEPAADVRGYIAYVKSQAKT
;
A
#
# COMPACT_ATOMS: atom_id res chain seq x y z
N MET A 1 15.53 -30.62 54.89
CA MET A 1 14.52 -31.69 54.64
C MET A 1 13.14 -31.04 54.65
N ALA A 2 12.52 -30.87 53.49
CA ALA A 2 11.08 -30.68 53.36
C ALA A 2 10.69 -31.06 51.93
N LYS A 3 10.04 -32.21 51.77
CA LYS A 3 9.40 -32.70 50.52
C LYS A 3 8.08 -31.97 50.35
N THR A 4 7.88 -31.30 49.23
CA THR A 4 6.57 -30.77 48.84
C THR A 4 6.11 -31.49 47.57
N ALA A 5 4.93 -32.10 47.68
CA ALA A 5 4.32 -33.01 46.72
C ALA A 5 3.78 -32.27 45.49
N MET A 6 4.02 -32.84 44.31
CA MET A 6 3.38 -32.47 43.04
C MET A 6 1.90 -32.89 43.04
N LYS A 7 0.98 -31.94 42.90
CA LYS A 7 -0.43 -32.21 42.59
C LYS A 7 -0.62 -32.30 41.07
N SER A 8 -1.07 -33.48 40.65
CA SER A 8 -1.50 -33.83 39.30
C SER A 8 -2.72 -32.97 38.88
N ALA A 9 -2.63 -32.26 37.76
CA ALA A 9 -3.74 -31.55 37.13
C ALA A 9 -4.44 -32.44 36.10
N LYS A 10 -5.75 -32.63 36.29
CA LYS A 10 -6.67 -33.41 35.45
C LYS A 10 -6.85 -32.73 34.07
N LYS A 11 -6.78 -33.57 33.05
CA LYS A 11 -7.06 -33.28 31.63
C LYS A 11 -8.55 -32.98 31.42
N PRO A 12 -8.97 -31.92 30.75
CA PRO A 12 -10.38 -31.76 30.38
C PRO A 12 -10.71 -32.56 29.12
N THR A 13 -11.84 -33.25 29.19
CA THR A 13 -12.45 -34.06 28.13
C THR A 13 -13.04 -33.18 27.02
N ALA A 14 -12.83 -33.61 25.78
CA ALA A 14 -13.41 -33.01 24.57
C ALA A 14 -14.94 -33.11 24.55
N LYS A 15 -15.63 -31.98 24.27
CA LYS A 15 -17.05 -31.98 23.91
C LYS A 15 -17.21 -31.52 22.47
N THR A 16 -17.73 -32.46 21.68
CA THR A 16 -18.58 -32.38 20.48
C THR A 16 -18.61 -31.07 19.66
N ALA A 17 -18.20 -31.21 18.39
CA ALA A 17 -18.32 -30.28 17.32
C ALA A 17 -19.78 -29.93 16.99
N ALA A 18 -20.11 -28.66 16.94
CA ALA A 18 -21.36 -28.14 16.39
C ALA A 18 -21.21 -27.88 14.90
N LYS A 19 -22.23 -28.33 14.15
CA LYS A 19 -22.39 -28.25 12.69
C LYS A 19 -22.58 -26.79 12.26
N PRO A 20 -21.94 -26.29 11.18
CA PRO A 20 -22.14 -24.92 10.75
C PRO A 20 -23.50 -24.72 10.09
N ALA A 21 -24.19 -23.65 10.49
CA ALA A 21 -25.44 -23.20 9.90
C ALA A 21 -25.18 -22.57 8.51
N LYS A 22 -26.01 -22.92 7.53
CA LYS A 22 -26.03 -22.33 6.19
C LYS A 22 -26.56 -20.89 6.28
N ALA A 23 -25.74 -19.91 5.98
CA ALA A 23 -26.16 -18.53 5.75
C ALA A 23 -26.61 -18.38 4.29
N SER A 24 -27.89 -18.06 4.09
CA SER A 24 -28.48 -17.72 2.79
C SER A 24 -28.12 -16.30 2.41
N ALA A 25 -27.41 -16.13 1.30
CA ALA A 25 -27.12 -14.82 0.70
C ALA A 25 -28.37 -14.29 -0.03
N LYS A 26 -28.84 -13.11 0.33
CA LYS A 26 -29.79 -12.32 -0.47
C LYS A 26 -29.06 -11.62 -1.62
N PRO A 27 -29.65 -11.56 -2.83
CA PRO A 27 -29.02 -10.90 -3.98
C PRO A 27 -29.11 -9.38 -3.88
N ALA A 28 -27.99 -8.72 -4.22
CA ALA A 28 -27.89 -7.27 -4.31
C ALA A 28 -28.68 -6.72 -5.51
N ALA A 29 -29.34 -5.59 -5.30
CA ALA A 29 -30.16 -4.89 -6.26
C ALA A 29 -29.33 -4.36 -7.45
N LYS A 30 -29.85 -4.57 -8.67
CA LYS A 30 -29.36 -3.99 -9.93
C LYS A 30 -29.66 -2.50 -9.97
N VAL A 31 -28.62 -1.68 -10.05
CA VAL A 31 -28.74 -0.26 -10.41
C VAL A 31 -28.52 -0.15 -11.93
N SER A 32 -29.56 0.24 -12.67
CA SER A 32 -29.52 0.47 -14.10
C SER A 32 -28.85 1.80 -14.44
N ALA A 33 -27.82 1.77 -15.24
CA ALA A 33 -27.19 2.96 -15.80
C ALA A 33 -28.03 3.48 -17.01
N LYS A 34 -28.52 4.71 -16.90
CA LYS A 34 -29.22 5.42 -17.97
C LYS A 34 -28.18 6.11 -18.87
N ALA A 35 -28.16 5.71 -20.14
CA ALA A 35 -27.26 6.28 -21.14
C ALA A 35 -27.72 7.72 -21.50
N ALA A 36 -26.78 8.66 -21.47
CA ALA A 36 -26.96 10.02 -22.00
C ALA A 36 -26.33 10.13 -23.38
N ALA A 37 -27.13 10.61 -24.34
CA ALA A 37 -26.78 10.79 -25.75
C ALA A 37 -25.78 11.96 -25.96
N LYS A 38 -24.84 11.76 -26.89
CA LYS A 38 -23.90 12.76 -27.41
C LYS A 38 -24.56 13.65 -28.46
N PRO A 39 -24.24 14.95 -28.55
CA PRO A 39 -24.45 15.72 -29.78
C PRO A 39 -23.25 15.58 -30.73
N ALA A 40 -23.55 15.39 -32.00
CA ALA A 40 -22.57 15.28 -33.08
C ALA A 40 -22.00 16.65 -33.46
N ALA A 41 -20.69 16.83 -33.43
CA ALA A 41 -19.98 17.95 -34.02
C ALA A 41 -19.31 17.51 -35.32
N LYS A 42 -19.61 18.21 -36.42
CA LYS A 42 -18.98 18.06 -37.75
C LYS A 42 -17.51 18.50 -37.65
N ALA A 43 -16.58 17.63 -37.94
CA ALA A 43 -15.17 17.95 -38.08
C ALA A 43 -14.77 17.98 -39.56
N THR A 44 -14.20 19.10 -39.98
CA THR A 44 -13.56 19.34 -41.27
C THR A 44 -12.23 18.60 -41.37
N ALA A 45 -12.08 17.78 -42.42
CA ALA A 45 -10.88 17.02 -42.69
C ALA A 45 -9.73 17.93 -43.14
N LYS A 46 -8.64 18.01 -42.36
CA LYS A 46 -7.31 18.46 -42.81
C LYS A 46 -6.40 17.23 -42.88
N ALA A 47 -5.78 17.04 -44.06
CA ALA A 47 -4.86 15.94 -44.31
C ALA A 47 -3.69 15.93 -43.33
N ALA A 48 -3.63 14.86 -42.50
CA ALA A 48 -2.54 14.60 -41.58
C ALA A 48 -1.52 13.65 -42.25
N HIS A 49 -0.28 14.10 -42.35
CA HIS A 49 0.88 13.27 -42.69
C HIS A 49 0.93 12.10 -41.74
N LYS A 50 0.84 10.86 -42.28
CA LYS A 50 1.03 9.63 -41.55
C LYS A 50 2.52 9.48 -41.19
N VAL A 51 2.89 9.99 -40.01
CA VAL A 51 4.12 9.53 -39.34
C VAL A 51 3.87 8.08 -38.92
N LYS A 52 4.57 7.12 -39.55
CA LYS A 52 4.56 5.71 -39.11
C LYS A 52 5.10 5.65 -37.69
N ALA A 53 4.22 5.57 -36.70
CA ALA A 53 4.59 5.31 -35.32
C ALA A 53 5.33 3.96 -35.27
N LYS A 54 6.54 3.97 -34.71
CA LYS A 54 7.30 2.76 -34.42
C LYS A 54 6.43 1.87 -33.52
N PRO A 55 6.28 0.56 -33.78
CA PRO A 55 5.43 -0.27 -32.94
C PRO A 55 5.88 -0.16 -31.48
N ALA A 56 4.96 0.21 -30.59
CA ALA A 56 5.24 0.34 -29.18
C ALA A 56 5.74 -0.99 -28.65
N LYS A 57 6.96 -1.02 -28.11
CA LYS A 57 7.54 -2.20 -27.49
C LYS A 57 6.61 -2.61 -26.35
N LYS A 58 6.13 -3.88 -26.34
CA LYS A 58 5.27 -4.35 -25.24
C LYS A 58 5.98 -4.11 -23.91
N PRO A 59 5.33 -3.48 -22.92
CA PRO A 59 5.96 -3.20 -21.64
C PRO A 59 6.45 -4.52 -21.02
N ALA A 60 7.68 -4.49 -20.48
CA ALA A 60 8.33 -5.67 -19.93
C ALA A 60 7.76 -6.10 -18.57
N LEU A 61 7.13 -5.16 -17.86
CA LEU A 61 6.57 -5.34 -16.52
C LEU A 61 5.05 -5.08 -16.56
N LYS A 62 4.27 -6.00 -16.03
CA LYS A 62 2.84 -5.77 -15.77
C LYS A 62 2.63 -5.52 -14.28
N LEU A 63 1.87 -4.51 -13.93
CA LEU A 63 1.59 -4.11 -12.56
C LEU A 63 0.07 -4.02 -12.34
N SER A 64 -0.50 -4.95 -11.58
CA SER A 64 -1.85 -4.84 -11.06
C SER A 64 -1.84 -3.98 -9.80
N MET A 65 -2.64 -2.92 -9.78
CA MET A 65 -2.59 -1.90 -8.72
C MET A 65 -3.96 -1.29 -8.44
N LEU A 66 -4.07 -0.56 -7.34
CA LEU A 66 -5.17 0.34 -7.01
C LEU A 66 -4.61 1.76 -6.96
N LYS A 67 -5.13 2.66 -7.79
CA LYS A 67 -4.64 4.05 -7.88
C LYS A 67 -4.56 4.78 -6.54
N PRO A 68 -5.58 4.71 -5.66
CA PRO A 68 -5.58 5.46 -4.40
C PRO A 68 -4.73 4.81 -3.29
N SER A 69 -4.16 3.64 -3.52
CA SER A 69 -3.42 2.92 -2.49
C SER A 69 -1.97 3.38 -2.39
N VAL A 70 -1.52 3.75 -1.19
CA VAL A 70 -0.13 4.13 -0.94
C VAL A 70 0.86 2.98 -1.12
N ASN A 71 0.43 1.72 -0.88
CA ASN A 71 1.26 0.56 -1.17
C ASN A 71 1.52 0.42 -2.67
N ASN A 72 0.51 0.71 -3.49
CA ASN A 72 0.63 0.72 -4.95
C ASN A 72 1.39 1.94 -5.45
N MET A 73 1.14 3.13 -4.88
CA MET A 73 1.91 4.35 -5.12
C MET A 73 3.41 4.08 -4.99
N THR A 74 3.83 3.37 -3.94
CA THR A 74 5.22 3.02 -3.69
C THR A 74 5.89 2.34 -4.90
N VAL A 75 5.27 1.29 -5.45
CA VAL A 75 5.82 0.56 -6.60
C VAL A 75 5.75 1.40 -7.88
N ARG A 76 4.68 2.17 -8.06
CA ARG A 76 4.50 3.08 -9.21
C ARG A 76 5.57 4.18 -9.23
N VAL A 77 5.81 4.81 -8.08
CA VAL A 77 6.91 5.80 -7.91
C VAL A 77 8.25 5.18 -8.23
N PHE A 78 8.55 4.02 -7.64
CA PHE A 78 9.80 3.33 -7.87
C PHE A 78 10.01 2.96 -9.33
N ALA A 79 9.02 2.34 -9.99
CA ALA A 79 9.12 1.95 -11.39
C ALA A 79 9.41 3.16 -12.30
N ARG A 80 8.69 4.28 -12.11
CA ARG A 80 8.90 5.53 -12.87
C ARG A 80 10.28 6.12 -12.59
N ALA A 81 10.69 6.23 -11.32
CA ALA A 81 11.99 6.79 -10.93
C ALA A 81 13.17 5.95 -11.43
N ALA A 82 12.96 4.66 -11.60
CA ALA A 82 13.92 3.69 -12.15
C ALA A 82 13.90 3.62 -13.69
N GLY A 83 12.96 4.27 -14.36
CA GLY A 83 12.79 4.21 -15.82
C GLY A 83 12.30 2.84 -16.31
N LEU A 84 11.61 2.09 -15.47
CA LEU A 84 11.00 0.81 -15.83
C LEU A 84 9.66 1.05 -16.54
N ASP A 85 9.53 0.47 -17.74
CA ASP A 85 8.29 0.50 -18.51
C ASP A 85 7.30 -0.51 -17.91
N ALA A 86 6.28 -0.03 -17.21
CA ALA A 86 5.27 -0.84 -16.54
C ALA A 86 3.88 -0.57 -17.12
N ALA A 87 3.21 -1.63 -17.58
CA ALA A 87 1.79 -1.60 -17.91
C ALA A 87 0.98 -1.69 -16.59
N GLU A 88 0.39 -0.58 -16.19
CA GLU A 88 -0.47 -0.49 -15.02
C GLU A 88 -1.89 -0.95 -15.36
N THR A 89 -2.44 -1.88 -14.58
CA THR A 89 -3.83 -2.35 -14.66
C THR A 89 -4.53 -2.07 -13.34
N ASP A 90 -5.62 -1.30 -13.37
CA ASP A 90 -6.42 -1.05 -12.18
C ASP A 90 -7.19 -2.32 -11.80
N ALA A 91 -6.96 -2.82 -10.60
CA ALA A 91 -7.59 -4.02 -10.05
C ALA A 91 -8.78 -3.69 -9.11
N TRP A 92 -9.29 -2.44 -9.13
CA TRP A 92 -10.41 -2.04 -8.29
C TRP A 92 -11.63 -2.93 -8.56
N GLY A 93 -12.18 -3.54 -7.49
CA GLY A 93 -13.30 -4.47 -7.58
C GLY A 93 -12.94 -5.88 -8.07
N HIS A 94 -11.72 -6.14 -8.54
CA HIS A 94 -11.32 -7.42 -9.15
C HIS A 94 -10.38 -8.28 -8.30
N THR A 95 -9.86 -7.78 -7.16
CA THR A 95 -8.88 -8.51 -6.35
C THR A 95 -9.41 -9.81 -5.74
N ARG A 96 -10.73 -9.98 -5.68
CA ARG A 96 -11.40 -11.20 -5.20
C ARG A 96 -12.01 -12.06 -6.32
N SER A 97 -11.72 -11.73 -7.59
CA SER A 97 -12.12 -12.62 -8.68
C SER A 97 -11.34 -13.94 -8.61
N PRO A 98 -11.93 -15.06 -9.07
CA PRO A 98 -11.23 -16.36 -9.10
C PRO A 98 -9.89 -16.28 -9.84
N GLU A 99 -9.83 -15.55 -10.95
CA GLU A 99 -8.64 -15.40 -11.79
C GLU A 99 -7.53 -14.63 -11.05
N PHE A 100 -7.90 -13.60 -10.27
CA PHE A 100 -6.91 -12.85 -9.49
C PHE A 100 -6.42 -13.70 -8.32
N MET A 101 -7.33 -14.34 -7.57
CA MET A 101 -7.00 -15.17 -6.41
C MET A 101 -6.19 -16.41 -6.77
N ALA A 102 -6.37 -16.99 -7.96
CA ALA A 102 -5.54 -18.10 -8.44
C ALA A 102 -4.05 -17.72 -8.57
N ARG A 103 -3.76 -16.43 -8.83
CA ARG A 103 -2.41 -15.89 -8.95
C ARG A 103 -1.91 -15.30 -7.64
N ASN A 104 -2.79 -14.66 -6.89
CA ASN A 104 -2.49 -14.03 -5.61
C ASN A 104 -3.58 -14.37 -4.59
N PRO A 105 -3.43 -15.46 -3.82
CA PRO A 105 -4.40 -15.91 -2.84
C PRO A 105 -4.59 -14.91 -1.68
N ALA A 106 -3.63 -14.00 -1.45
CA ALA A 106 -3.77 -12.91 -0.50
C ALA A 106 -4.73 -11.80 -1.00
N HIS A 107 -5.12 -11.83 -2.30
CA HIS A 107 -5.96 -10.83 -2.96
C HIS A 107 -5.57 -9.37 -2.70
N LEU A 108 -4.28 -9.12 -2.47
CA LEU A 108 -3.71 -7.81 -2.19
C LEU A 108 -3.01 -7.22 -3.42
N THR A 109 -2.88 -5.90 -3.46
CA THR A 109 -2.10 -5.15 -4.43
C THR A 109 -1.08 -4.25 -3.72
N PRO A 110 0.06 -3.94 -4.37
CA PRO A 110 0.45 -4.20 -5.76
C PRO A 110 0.85 -5.66 -6.02
N MET A 111 0.64 -6.12 -7.27
CA MET A 111 1.15 -7.40 -7.77
C MET A 111 1.81 -7.18 -9.13
N ILE A 112 2.99 -7.74 -9.34
CA ILE A 112 3.66 -7.76 -10.64
C ILE A 112 3.59 -9.14 -11.28
N GLU A 113 3.59 -9.17 -12.63
CA GLU A 113 3.80 -10.38 -13.41
C GLU A 113 5.18 -10.30 -14.07
N ASP A 114 5.99 -11.33 -13.87
CA ASP A 114 7.32 -11.44 -14.45
C ASP A 114 7.70 -12.91 -14.69
N LYS A 115 8.07 -13.26 -15.93
CA LYS A 115 8.45 -14.62 -16.30
C LYS A 115 9.70 -15.14 -15.58
N GLY A 116 10.51 -14.26 -15.01
CA GLY A 116 11.69 -14.62 -14.22
C GLY A 116 11.36 -15.11 -12.80
N LEU A 117 10.11 -15.01 -12.38
CA LEU A 117 9.65 -15.48 -11.07
C LEU A 117 9.17 -16.93 -11.12
N PRO A 118 9.44 -17.76 -10.11
CA PRO A 118 9.04 -19.17 -10.09
C PRO A 118 7.55 -19.43 -10.32
N ARG A 119 6.70 -18.49 -9.85
CA ARG A 119 5.23 -18.55 -10.03
C ARG A 119 4.72 -17.50 -11.02
N GLY A 120 5.60 -16.80 -11.72
CA GLY A 120 5.25 -15.75 -12.67
C GLY A 120 4.69 -14.48 -12.05
N VAL A 121 4.49 -14.42 -10.74
CA VAL A 121 3.92 -13.28 -10.01
C VAL A 121 4.66 -13.02 -8.70
N LEU A 122 4.62 -11.74 -8.25
CA LEU A 122 5.12 -11.31 -6.96
C LEU A 122 4.21 -10.21 -6.41
N TRP A 123 3.87 -10.29 -5.15
CA TRP A 123 3.22 -9.22 -4.39
C TRP A 123 4.09 -8.81 -3.19
N GLU A 124 3.63 -7.88 -2.35
CA GLU A 124 4.36 -7.12 -1.35
C GLU A 124 5.23 -6.02 -1.97
N SER A 125 4.84 -4.77 -1.73
CA SER A 125 5.50 -3.60 -2.34
C SER A 125 7.01 -3.55 -2.09
N CYS A 126 7.45 -3.89 -0.87
CA CYS A 126 8.86 -3.93 -0.51
C CYS A 126 9.60 -5.04 -1.29
N ALA A 127 9.04 -6.24 -1.36
CA ALA A 127 9.63 -7.36 -2.09
C ALA A 127 9.71 -7.07 -3.59
N ILE A 128 8.68 -6.44 -4.17
CA ILE A 128 8.66 -6.02 -5.57
C ILE A 128 9.82 -5.06 -5.86
N MET A 129 10.00 -4.03 -5.04
CA MET A 129 11.09 -3.05 -5.22
C MET A 129 12.47 -3.69 -5.06
N GLN A 130 12.66 -4.58 -4.09
CA GLN A 130 13.91 -5.32 -3.91
C GLN A 130 14.21 -6.23 -5.11
N TYR A 131 13.21 -6.99 -5.56
CA TYR A 131 13.33 -7.88 -6.71
C TYR A 131 13.71 -7.11 -7.98
N LEU A 132 12.96 -6.05 -8.30
CA LEU A 132 13.22 -5.25 -9.49
C LEU A 132 14.56 -4.51 -9.40
N SER A 133 14.95 -4.04 -8.21
CA SER A 133 16.26 -3.43 -8.01
C SER A 133 17.40 -4.40 -8.28
N ASN A 134 17.31 -5.63 -7.78
CA ASN A 134 18.29 -6.68 -8.02
C ASN A 134 18.32 -7.11 -9.50
N LYS A 135 17.15 -7.35 -10.09
CA LYS A 135 17.01 -7.79 -11.47
C LYS A 135 17.59 -6.81 -12.47
N HIS A 136 17.42 -5.52 -12.24
CA HIS A 136 17.83 -4.45 -13.16
C HIS A 136 19.10 -3.71 -12.70
N GLY A 137 19.79 -4.16 -11.64
CA GLY A 137 21.02 -3.56 -11.14
C GLY A 137 20.84 -2.11 -10.64
N LEU A 138 19.70 -1.79 -10.03
CA LEU A 138 19.33 -0.43 -9.64
C LEU A 138 19.95 -0.05 -8.28
N GLU A 139 21.29 -0.07 -8.21
CA GLU A 139 22.06 0.18 -6.98
C GLU A 139 21.85 1.58 -6.38
N LYS A 140 21.39 2.53 -7.19
CA LYS A 140 21.00 3.86 -6.74
C LYS A 140 19.88 3.82 -5.70
N PHE A 141 18.94 2.87 -5.84
CA PHE A 141 17.80 2.73 -4.95
C PHE A 141 18.00 1.63 -3.90
N TYR A 142 18.78 0.60 -4.24
CA TYR A 142 19.03 -0.56 -3.38
C TYR A 142 20.46 -1.08 -3.60
N PRO A 143 21.43 -0.57 -2.83
CA PRO A 143 22.86 -0.81 -3.05
C PRO A 143 23.23 -2.28 -2.83
N LYS A 144 24.29 -2.74 -3.51
CA LYS A 144 24.85 -4.09 -3.32
C LYS A 144 25.64 -4.23 -2.02
N ALA A 145 26.20 -3.14 -1.49
CA ALA A 145 27.01 -3.17 -0.27
C ALA A 145 26.17 -3.71 0.92
N PRO A 146 26.56 -4.83 1.56
CA PRO A 146 25.70 -5.52 2.52
C PRO A 146 25.27 -4.63 3.70
N ALA A 147 26.18 -3.85 4.28
CA ALA A 147 25.89 -2.99 5.41
C ALA A 147 24.87 -1.88 5.07
N LYS A 148 24.98 -1.26 3.87
CA LYS A 148 24.03 -0.25 3.42
C LYS A 148 22.67 -0.87 3.13
N ARG A 149 22.67 -2.05 2.51
CA ARG A 149 21.46 -2.81 2.19
C ARG A 149 20.71 -3.21 3.46
N ALA A 150 21.42 -3.74 4.46
CA ALA A 150 20.86 -4.13 5.73
C ALA A 150 20.11 -3.00 6.44
N MET A 151 20.63 -1.76 6.38
CA MET A 151 19.93 -0.59 6.94
C MET A 151 18.64 -0.26 6.19
N ILE A 152 18.64 -0.37 4.87
CA ILE A 152 17.44 -0.16 4.06
C ILE A 152 16.40 -1.26 4.33
N ASP A 153 16.83 -2.51 4.41
CA ASP A 153 15.96 -3.64 4.73
C ASP A 153 15.36 -3.50 6.14
N SER A 154 16.20 -3.15 7.12
CA SER A 154 15.76 -2.90 8.49
C SER A 154 14.70 -1.79 8.54
N ALA A 155 14.90 -0.68 7.84
CA ALA A 155 13.94 0.41 7.75
C ALA A 155 12.62 -0.04 7.11
N MET A 156 12.66 -0.85 6.05
CA MET A 156 11.46 -1.37 5.40
C MET A 156 10.72 -2.38 6.29
N PHE A 157 11.42 -3.30 6.94
CA PHE A 157 10.80 -4.26 7.86
C PHE A 157 10.20 -3.56 9.08
N TYR A 158 10.90 -2.56 9.64
CA TYR A 158 10.37 -1.74 10.72
C TYR A 158 9.12 -0.96 10.28
N LEU A 159 9.13 -0.45 9.05
CA LEU A 159 7.96 0.23 8.49
C LEU A 159 6.76 -0.70 8.41
N VAL A 160 6.91 -1.87 7.75
CA VAL A 160 5.76 -2.77 7.52
C VAL A 160 5.33 -3.52 8.77
N GLY A 161 6.26 -3.80 9.70
CA GLY A 161 6.01 -4.53 10.93
C GLY A 161 5.58 -3.66 12.11
N THR A 162 5.92 -2.37 12.11
CA THR A 162 5.66 -1.48 13.28
C THR A 162 4.87 -0.24 12.88
N LEU A 163 5.40 0.63 12.01
CA LEU A 163 4.72 1.89 11.69
C LEU A 163 3.42 1.66 10.91
N TYR A 164 3.45 0.89 9.84
CA TYR A 164 2.31 0.71 8.94
C TYR A 164 1.09 0.07 9.60
N PRO A 165 1.20 -0.91 10.52
CA PRO A 165 0.06 -1.41 11.28
C PRO A 165 -0.69 -0.33 12.06
N TYR A 166 0.01 0.62 12.68
CA TYR A 166 -0.63 1.75 13.34
C TYR A 166 -1.29 2.71 12.34
N VAL A 167 -0.60 3.02 11.25
CA VAL A 167 -1.16 3.83 10.17
C VAL A 167 -2.42 3.19 9.60
N ALA A 168 -2.41 1.88 9.33
CA ALA A 168 -3.56 1.16 8.81
C ALA A 168 -4.75 1.19 9.80
N ARG A 169 -4.51 0.89 11.08
CA ARG A 169 -5.56 0.94 12.12
C ARG A 169 -6.16 2.33 12.28
N ALA A 170 -5.36 3.38 12.13
CA ALA A 170 -5.82 4.76 12.24
C ALA A 170 -6.62 5.22 11.00
N THR A 171 -6.20 4.84 9.78
CA THR A 171 -6.70 5.42 8.53
C THR A 171 -7.80 4.60 7.86
N TYR A 172 -7.67 3.28 7.80
CA TYR A 172 -8.61 2.42 7.07
C TYR A 172 -10.05 2.46 7.60
N PRO A 173 -10.33 2.56 8.93
CA PRO A 173 -11.69 2.72 9.41
C PRO A 173 -12.36 3.98 8.87
N PHE A 174 -11.61 5.06 8.70
CA PHE A 174 -12.10 6.30 8.10
C PHE A 174 -12.46 6.13 6.62
N LEU A 175 -11.82 5.21 5.94
CA LEU A 175 -12.07 4.86 4.54
C LEU A 175 -13.20 3.82 4.36
N GLY A 176 -13.93 3.47 5.42
CA GLY A 176 -14.99 2.47 5.38
C GLY A 176 -14.51 1.01 5.52
N PHE A 177 -13.30 0.80 6.06
CA PHE A 177 -12.75 -0.53 6.34
C PHE A 177 -12.52 -0.73 7.85
N PRO A 178 -13.59 -0.82 8.66
CA PRO A 178 -13.50 -0.86 10.13
C PRO A 178 -12.74 -2.07 10.68
N GLN A 179 -12.66 -3.18 9.92
CA GLN A 179 -11.93 -4.39 10.30
C GLN A 179 -10.43 -4.14 10.54
N TYR A 180 -9.86 -3.07 10.01
CA TYR A 180 -8.45 -2.73 10.22
C TYR A 180 -8.18 -2.00 11.54
N ALA A 181 -9.21 -1.62 12.31
CA ALA A 181 -9.01 -1.04 13.65
C ALA A 181 -8.48 -2.08 14.67
N GLY A 182 -8.45 -3.37 14.32
CA GLY A 182 -8.06 -4.48 15.19
C GLY A 182 -9.26 -5.27 15.67
N GLU A 183 -9.06 -6.21 16.61
CA GLU A 183 -10.13 -7.11 17.08
C GLU A 183 -11.36 -6.35 17.60
N VAL A 184 -11.14 -5.30 18.38
CA VAL A 184 -12.22 -4.44 18.88
C VAL A 184 -12.97 -3.74 17.76
N GLY A 185 -12.28 -3.44 16.66
CA GLY A 185 -12.87 -2.80 15.48
C GLY A 185 -13.74 -3.71 14.62
N HIS A 186 -13.76 -5.02 14.86
CA HIS A 186 -14.60 -5.95 14.11
C HIS A 186 -16.05 -6.01 14.61
N SER A 187 -16.33 -5.47 15.79
CA SER A 187 -17.66 -5.51 16.40
C SER A 187 -18.44 -4.25 16.09
N ASP A 188 -19.56 -4.38 15.36
CA ASP A 188 -20.50 -3.28 15.17
C ASP A 188 -21.27 -2.95 16.46
N ALA A 189 -21.28 -3.86 17.45
CA ALA A 189 -21.89 -3.64 18.76
C ALA A 189 -21.11 -2.67 19.67
N HIS A 190 -19.87 -2.31 19.31
CA HIS A 190 -19.02 -1.43 20.14
C HIS A 190 -18.37 -0.32 19.31
N PRO A 191 -19.14 0.66 18.78
CA PRO A 191 -18.60 1.73 17.95
C PRO A 191 -17.63 2.66 18.70
N ASP A 192 -17.85 2.90 19.99
CA ASP A 192 -16.97 3.64 20.90
C ASP A 192 -15.60 2.98 21.05
N LYS A 193 -15.55 1.65 21.20
CA LYS A 193 -14.28 0.90 21.27
C LYS A 193 -13.52 0.94 19.96
N LYS A 194 -14.21 0.95 18.81
CA LYS A 194 -13.56 1.20 17.52
C LYS A 194 -12.87 2.55 17.49
N SER A 195 -13.53 3.59 17.97
CA SER A 195 -12.97 4.94 18.06
C SER A 195 -11.76 5.00 19.00
N GLU A 196 -11.81 4.31 20.14
CA GLU A 196 -10.70 4.20 21.08
C GLU A 196 -9.49 3.49 20.46
N ALA A 197 -9.70 2.34 19.80
CA ALA A 197 -8.64 1.61 19.11
C ALA A 197 -7.98 2.46 18.01
N GLN A 198 -8.77 3.22 17.28
CA GLN A 198 -8.28 4.16 16.28
C GLN A 198 -7.44 5.29 16.89
N LYS A 199 -7.92 5.91 17.97
CA LYS A 199 -7.19 6.95 18.70
C LYS A 199 -5.88 6.45 19.28
N ALA A 200 -5.88 5.23 19.86
CA ALA A 200 -4.68 4.60 20.37
C ALA A 200 -3.66 4.33 19.24
N ALA A 201 -4.12 3.87 18.08
CA ALA A 201 -3.26 3.69 16.92
C ALA A 201 -2.67 5.02 16.42
N MET A 202 -3.47 6.10 16.39
CA MET A 202 -2.98 7.44 16.03
C MET A 202 -1.88 7.93 16.99
N ALA A 203 -2.06 7.74 18.28
CA ALA A 203 -1.06 8.11 19.29
C ALA A 203 0.23 7.31 19.14
N ALA A 204 0.11 6.00 18.82
CA ALA A 204 1.25 5.09 18.66
C ALA A 204 2.11 5.37 17.40
N ILE A 205 1.66 6.20 16.46
CA ILE A 205 2.44 6.58 15.26
C ILE A 205 3.68 7.43 15.60
N ALA A 206 3.62 8.22 16.67
CA ALA A 206 4.65 9.21 16.99
C ALA A 206 6.02 8.55 17.25
N GLU A 207 6.06 7.48 18.01
CA GLU A 207 7.30 6.78 18.38
C GLU A 207 8.02 6.18 17.17
N PRO A 208 7.37 5.38 16.30
CA PRO A 208 8.01 4.90 15.07
C PRO A 208 8.47 6.02 14.14
N LEU A 209 7.75 7.14 14.06
CA LEU A 209 8.21 8.29 13.28
C LEU A 209 9.51 8.86 13.83
N GLU A 210 9.64 8.95 15.16
CA GLU A 210 10.88 9.42 15.77
C GLU A 210 12.06 8.47 15.51
N VAL A 211 11.83 7.15 15.53
CA VAL A 211 12.86 6.17 15.13
C VAL A 211 13.30 6.37 13.67
N PHE A 212 12.37 6.66 12.76
CA PHE A 212 12.75 7.00 11.38
C PHE A 212 13.57 8.28 11.30
N HIS A 213 13.25 9.27 12.12
CA HIS A 213 13.96 10.54 12.13
C HIS A 213 15.38 10.43 12.71
N SER A 214 15.46 9.87 13.92
CA SER A 214 16.72 9.87 14.70
C SER A 214 17.65 8.74 14.29
N PHE A 215 17.13 7.52 14.03
CA PHE A 215 17.96 6.33 13.78
C PHE A 215 18.16 6.06 12.28
N PHE A 216 17.09 5.88 11.51
CA PHE A 216 17.24 5.48 10.10
C PHE A 216 17.75 6.61 9.21
N ARG A 217 17.28 7.83 9.39
CA ARG A 217 17.85 9.00 8.69
C ARG A 217 19.19 9.43 9.24
N ASP A 218 19.35 9.44 10.54
CA ASP A 218 20.61 9.77 11.23
C ASP A 218 21.23 11.08 10.70
N GLY A 219 20.44 12.17 10.72
CA GLY A 219 20.83 13.49 10.21
C GLY A 219 20.99 13.61 8.70
N LYS A 220 20.88 12.52 7.94
CA LYS A 220 20.97 12.54 6.46
C LYS A 220 19.68 13.04 5.81
N PRO A 221 19.73 13.54 4.57
CA PRO A 221 18.52 13.91 3.82
C PRO A 221 17.56 12.73 3.66
N PHE A 222 18.09 11.52 3.40
CA PHE A 222 17.34 10.31 3.15
C PHE A 222 17.98 9.10 3.87
N ILE A 223 17.20 8.04 4.07
CA ILE A 223 17.69 6.74 4.55
C ILE A 223 18.75 6.19 3.59
N GLY A 224 18.57 6.38 2.29
CA GLY A 224 19.58 6.07 1.26
C GLY A 224 20.80 7.01 1.25
N GLY A 225 20.83 8.02 2.12
CA GLY A 225 21.92 9.01 2.20
C GLY A 225 21.63 10.27 1.38
N LYS A 226 22.41 10.54 0.32
CA LYS A 226 22.22 11.72 -0.56
C LYS A 226 21.06 11.59 -1.55
N ASN A 227 20.60 10.38 -1.82
CA ASN A 227 19.52 10.07 -2.74
C ASN A 227 18.50 9.14 -2.06
N PRO A 228 17.22 9.24 -2.42
CA PRO A 228 16.20 8.33 -1.93
C PRO A 228 16.50 6.88 -2.31
N SER A 229 16.36 5.97 -1.36
CA SER A 229 16.31 4.52 -1.54
C SER A 229 14.88 4.02 -1.68
N ILE A 230 14.70 2.71 -1.85
CA ILE A 230 13.38 2.07 -1.82
C ILE A 230 12.68 2.25 -0.45
N ALA A 231 13.44 2.33 0.66
CA ALA A 231 12.88 2.61 1.97
C ALA A 231 12.32 4.04 2.06
N ASP A 232 13.01 5.02 1.46
CA ASP A 232 12.55 6.40 1.42
C ASP A 232 11.25 6.55 0.62
N ILE A 233 11.16 5.89 -0.52
CA ILE A 233 9.95 5.89 -1.34
C ILE A 233 8.78 5.28 -0.55
N ARG A 234 9.03 4.19 0.15
CA ARG A 234 8.01 3.51 0.95
C ARG A 234 7.55 4.35 2.14
N LEU A 235 8.49 4.99 2.84
CA LEU A 235 8.17 5.87 3.97
C LEU A 235 7.39 7.08 3.51
N ALA A 236 7.86 7.79 2.49
CA ALA A 236 7.18 8.98 1.97
C ALA A 236 5.73 8.68 1.55
N ALA A 237 5.49 7.59 0.81
CA ALA A 237 4.14 7.16 0.44
C ALA A 237 3.27 6.84 1.67
N THR A 238 3.85 6.24 2.73
CA THR A 238 3.11 5.98 3.97
C THR A 238 2.72 7.27 4.68
N LEU A 239 3.62 8.27 4.70
CA LEU A 239 3.35 9.57 5.32
C LEU A 239 2.25 10.35 4.58
N GLU A 240 2.16 10.27 3.26
CA GLU A 240 1.05 10.84 2.48
C GLU A 240 -0.32 10.35 2.97
N PHE A 241 -0.41 9.07 3.35
CA PHE A 241 -1.67 8.48 3.76
C PHE A 241 -2.21 9.02 5.08
N LEU A 242 -1.36 9.55 5.94
CA LEU A 242 -1.75 10.16 7.21
C LEU A 242 -2.62 11.41 7.05
N ALA A 243 -2.64 11.99 5.84
CA ALA A 243 -3.57 13.06 5.50
C ALA A 243 -5.05 12.62 5.52
N VAL A 244 -5.36 11.32 5.44
CA VAL A 244 -6.73 10.79 5.59
C VAL A 244 -7.37 11.22 6.90
N ILE A 245 -6.59 11.24 7.98
CA ILE A 245 -7.03 11.52 9.35
C ILE A 245 -6.54 12.87 9.89
N ASP A 246 -6.07 13.75 9.01
CA ASP A 246 -5.49 15.05 9.39
C ASP A 246 -4.38 14.95 10.46
N TYR A 247 -3.60 13.85 10.42
CA TYR A 247 -2.52 13.64 11.37
C TYR A 247 -1.50 14.77 11.29
N ALA A 248 -1.22 15.38 12.44
CA ALA A 248 -0.26 16.47 12.52
C ALA A 248 1.18 15.96 12.37
N LEU A 249 1.60 15.77 11.13
CA LEU A 249 2.98 15.36 10.84
C LEU A 249 3.97 16.34 11.48
N PRO A 250 5.04 15.85 12.14
CA PRO A 250 6.13 16.69 12.61
C PRO A 250 6.79 17.42 11.43
N LYS A 251 7.41 18.56 11.70
CA LYS A 251 8.03 19.41 10.68
C LYS A 251 8.99 18.64 9.77
N TRP A 252 9.86 17.84 10.37
CA TRP A 252 10.81 17.03 9.62
C TRP A 252 10.16 16.07 8.61
N ALA A 253 9.02 15.48 8.97
CA ALA A 253 8.32 14.52 8.11
C ALA A 253 7.68 15.21 6.90
N LYS A 254 7.12 16.41 7.08
CA LYS A 254 6.62 17.24 5.97
C LYS A 254 7.74 17.63 5.02
N GLU A 255 8.85 18.12 5.56
CA GLU A 255 10.05 18.49 4.79
C GLU A 255 10.66 17.29 4.07
N TYR A 256 10.63 16.12 4.71
CA TYR A 256 11.12 14.88 4.12
C TYR A 256 10.30 14.42 2.91
N VAL A 257 8.96 14.39 3.02
CA VAL A 257 8.09 14.06 1.88
C VAL A 257 8.34 15.03 0.74
N ALA A 258 8.38 16.34 1.01
CA ALA A 258 8.65 17.34 0.01
C ALA A 258 10.04 17.17 -0.65
N ALA A 259 11.06 16.77 0.14
CA ALA A 259 12.40 16.50 -0.38
C ALA A 259 12.43 15.24 -1.28
N VAL A 260 11.71 14.17 -0.91
CA VAL A 260 11.56 12.97 -1.76
C VAL A 260 10.85 13.32 -3.06
N GLU A 261 9.74 14.04 -3.00
CA GLU A 261 9.00 14.49 -4.18
C GLU A 261 9.87 15.38 -5.09
N LYS A 262 10.55 16.36 -4.52
CA LYS A 262 11.48 17.22 -5.27
C LYS A 262 12.57 16.42 -5.97
N LYS A 263 13.12 15.41 -5.31
CA LYS A 263 14.23 14.59 -5.84
C LYS A 263 13.78 13.63 -6.94
N LEU A 264 12.55 13.11 -6.87
CA LEU A 264 12.01 12.16 -7.83
C LEU A 264 11.13 12.84 -8.91
N GLY A 265 10.71 14.08 -8.69
CA GLY A 265 9.94 14.88 -9.65
C GLY A 265 8.63 14.21 -10.05
N LYS A 266 8.34 14.21 -11.36
CA LYS A 266 7.10 13.61 -11.92
C LYS A 266 6.91 12.15 -11.55
N ALA A 267 7.99 11.40 -11.37
CA ALA A 267 7.91 9.99 -10.97
C ALA A 267 7.19 9.81 -9.62
N TYR A 268 7.33 10.77 -8.72
CA TYR A 268 6.59 10.80 -7.46
C TYR A 268 5.24 11.51 -7.58
N ALA A 269 5.23 12.70 -8.16
CA ALA A 269 4.08 13.60 -8.18
C ALA A 269 2.84 12.96 -8.85
N GLU A 270 3.02 12.22 -9.96
CA GLU A 270 1.91 11.61 -10.70
C GLU A 270 1.19 10.51 -9.89
N PRO A 271 1.89 9.50 -9.30
CA PRO A 271 1.22 8.54 -8.43
C PRO A 271 0.67 9.16 -7.14
N ALA A 272 1.32 10.17 -6.58
CA ALA A 272 0.86 10.87 -5.39
C ALA A 272 -0.45 11.64 -5.65
N ALA A 273 -0.64 12.18 -6.85
CA ALA A 273 -1.86 12.90 -7.23
C ALA A 273 -3.09 11.98 -7.14
N ASP A 274 -2.99 10.71 -7.54
CA ASP A 274 -4.09 9.74 -7.43
C ASP A 274 -4.48 9.49 -5.96
N VAL A 275 -3.49 9.36 -5.07
CA VAL A 275 -3.70 9.17 -3.63
C VAL A 275 -4.30 10.42 -3.00
N ARG A 276 -3.71 11.59 -3.26
CA ARG A 276 -4.17 12.88 -2.73
C ARG A 276 -5.58 13.21 -3.20
N GLY A 277 -5.89 12.93 -4.48
CA GLY A 277 -7.23 13.10 -5.04
C GLY A 277 -8.28 12.23 -4.37
N TYR A 278 -7.95 10.95 -4.11
CA TYR A 278 -8.85 10.05 -3.40
C TYR A 278 -9.07 10.47 -1.94
N ILE A 279 -8.03 10.92 -1.24
CA ILE A 279 -8.15 11.45 0.12
C ILE A 279 -9.08 12.67 0.15
N ALA A 280 -8.92 13.59 -0.79
CA ALA A 280 -9.78 14.77 -0.91
C ALA A 280 -11.24 14.38 -1.16
N TYR A 281 -11.47 13.40 -2.05
CA TYR A 281 -12.81 12.85 -2.32
C TYR A 281 -13.44 12.26 -1.06
N VAL A 282 -12.77 11.36 -0.34
CA VAL A 282 -13.31 10.73 0.87
C VAL A 282 -13.65 11.78 1.94
N LYS A 283 -12.80 12.76 2.12
CA LYS A 283 -13.05 13.87 3.08
C LYS A 283 -14.24 14.73 2.69
N SER A 284 -14.49 14.91 1.41
CA SER A 284 -15.67 15.65 0.97
C SER A 284 -16.97 14.90 1.27
N GLN A 285 -16.95 13.56 1.19
CA GLN A 285 -18.12 12.72 1.52
C GLN A 285 -18.39 12.65 3.03
N ALA A 286 -17.38 12.74 3.86
CA ALA A 286 -17.55 12.71 5.33
C ALA A 286 -18.11 14.02 5.93
N LYS A 287 -18.22 15.09 5.14
CA LYS A 287 -18.78 16.39 5.55
C LYS A 287 -20.28 16.55 5.21
N THR A 288 -20.82 15.62 4.44
CA THR A 288 -22.25 15.54 4.10
C THR A 288 -22.96 14.55 4.99
#